data_6972540ca2c621b8e733c313b8ca0027
#
_entry.id   6972540ca2c621b8e733c313b8ca0027
#
_cell.length_a   1.000
_cell.length_b   1.000
_cell.length_c   1.000
_cell.angle_alpha   90.00
_cell.angle_beta   90.00
_cell.angle_gamma   90.00
#
_symmetry.space_group_name_H-M   'P 1'
#
loop_
_entity.id
_entity.type
_entity.pdbx_description
1 polymer ?
#
loop_
_entity_poly.entity_id
_entity_poly.type
_entity_poly.pdbx_seq_one_letter_code
_entity_poly.pdbx_strand_id
1 'polypeptide(L)'
;MRQRKLDLPARVNGDLALTFGDVALTSYAGLELFGRYLRRTRFNAMVRDVFRGTPLGGDYGVAAMVRLLVALVVVGGRRLRHVAYLADDPLVRRFAGLRRLPMARTVSRWLKAFTMTTVGRLQDLNAGIVGRVLPALGLRTVTIDVDGVVVSTGLQVERAFRGFNPHHRKVPSYYPILAHVAETTHILRVKNRSGNVHDGKASLPFLRELWEQLVATVTRLRGVRFRMDAAFFREDVLRWLGGRGVGYAIKVPFYFWLDLQAHIRTQRTWAPVAPDVSGFALCEALTP
;
A
#
# COMPACT_ATOMS: atom_id res chain seq x y z
N MET A 1 -20.54 -7.03 -32.90
CA MET A 1 -20.00 -7.97 -33.91
C MET A 1 -20.59 -9.34 -33.58
N ARG A 2 -21.46 -9.93 -34.42
CA ARG A 2 -22.01 -11.28 -34.21
C ARG A 2 -20.93 -12.28 -34.64
N GLN A 3 -20.31 -12.97 -33.71
CA GLN A 3 -19.44 -14.12 -34.04
C GLN A 3 -20.30 -15.24 -34.61
N ARG A 4 -19.95 -15.70 -35.79
CA ARG A 4 -20.59 -16.86 -36.40
C ARG A 4 -20.05 -18.11 -35.70
N LYS A 5 -20.93 -19.13 -35.56
CA LYS A 5 -20.56 -20.43 -34.95
C LYS A 5 -19.34 -21.09 -35.59
N LEU A 6 -19.06 -20.74 -36.86
CA LEU A 6 -17.90 -21.19 -37.66
C LEU A 6 -16.58 -20.46 -37.31
N ASP A 7 -16.63 -19.32 -36.58
CA ASP A 7 -15.45 -18.53 -36.24
C ASP A 7 -14.82 -18.93 -34.88
N LEU A 8 -15.43 -19.93 -34.22
CA LEU A 8 -14.87 -20.47 -32.98
C LEU A 8 -13.72 -21.42 -33.34
N PRO A 9 -12.51 -21.18 -32.83
CA PRO A 9 -11.41 -22.09 -33.09
C PRO A 9 -11.76 -23.49 -32.61
N ALA A 10 -11.45 -24.51 -33.38
CA ALA A 10 -11.67 -25.92 -33.10
C ALA A 10 -11.03 -26.41 -31.77
N ARG A 11 -10.38 -25.52 -31.05
CA ARG A 11 -9.73 -25.74 -29.74
C ARG A 11 -10.61 -25.37 -28.54
N VAL A 12 -11.76 -24.78 -28.75
CA VAL A 12 -12.73 -24.59 -27.66
C VAL A 12 -13.30 -25.96 -27.35
N ASN A 13 -13.19 -26.37 -26.09
CA ASN A 13 -13.66 -27.66 -25.60
C ASN A 13 -15.04 -27.98 -26.21
N GLY A 14 -15.15 -29.08 -26.95
CA GLY A 14 -16.33 -29.43 -27.73
C GLY A 14 -17.64 -29.56 -26.93
N ASP A 15 -17.53 -29.61 -25.60
CA ASP A 15 -18.62 -29.69 -24.65
C ASP A 15 -19.23 -28.33 -24.26
N LEU A 16 -18.64 -27.22 -24.72
CA LEU A 16 -19.14 -25.88 -24.44
C LEU A 16 -20.28 -25.50 -25.38
N ALA A 17 -21.50 -25.47 -24.85
CA ALA A 17 -22.66 -24.90 -25.55
C ALA A 17 -22.64 -23.38 -25.39
N LEU A 18 -22.42 -22.65 -26.48
CA LEU A 18 -22.53 -21.18 -26.52
C LEU A 18 -24.00 -20.81 -26.75
N THR A 19 -24.59 -20.17 -25.75
CA THR A 19 -25.91 -19.54 -25.86
C THR A 19 -25.80 -18.06 -25.86
N PHE A 20 -26.42 -17.40 -26.82
CA PHE A 20 -26.55 -15.94 -26.87
C PHE A 20 -27.91 -15.55 -26.30
N GLY A 21 -27.92 -14.69 -25.30
CA GLY A 21 -29.12 -14.19 -24.64
C GLY A 21 -28.95 -12.73 -24.24
N ASP A 22 -30.05 -12.10 -23.86
CA ASP A 22 -30.04 -10.70 -23.40
C ASP A 22 -29.66 -10.54 -21.92
N VAL A 23 -29.04 -11.57 -21.33
CA VAL A 23 -28.63 -11.53 -19.92
C VAL A 23 -27.39 -10.66 -19.77
N ALA A 24 -27.49 -9.68 -18.88
CA ALA A 24 -26.36 -8.82 -18.53
C ALA A 24 -25.34 -9.61 -17.70
N LEU A 25 -24.27 -10.04 -18.34
CA LEU A 25 -23.18 -10.80 -17.73
C LEU A 25 -22.10 -9.88 -17.17
N THR A 26 -21.32 -10.40 -16.22
CA THR A 26 -20.14 -9.71 -15.65
C THR A 26 -18.92 -10.63 -15.70
N SER A 27 -17.77 -10.06 -16.01
CA SER A 27 -16.47 -10.73 -15.87
C SER A 27 -15.91 -10.65 -14.45
N TYR A 28 -16.58 -9.96 -13.54
CA TYR A 28 -16.06 -9.58 -12.23
C TYR A 28 -16.92 -10.08 -11.06
N ALA A 29 -17.43 -11.29 -11.14
CA ALA A 29 -18.35 -11.86 -10.14
C ALA A 29 -17.84 -11.78 -8.69
N GLY A 30 -16.52 -11.85 -8.49
CA GLY A 30 -15.88 -11.66 -7.18
C GLY A 30 -16.18 -10.32 -6.50
N LEU A 31 -16.52 -9.28 -7.26
CA LEU A 31 -16.95 -7.99 -6.69
C LEU A 31 -18.22 -8.10 -5.86
N GLU A 32 -19.10 -9.08 -6.11
CA GLU A 32 -20.29 -9.26 -5.27
C GLU A 32 -19.91 -9.70 -3.85
N LEU A 33 -18.97 -10.64 -3.71
CA LEU A 33 -18.48 -11.09 -2.41
C LEU A 33 -17.78 -9.94 -1.68
N PHE A 34 -16.92 -9.20 -2.39
CA PHE A 34 -16.24 -8.05 -1.84
C PHE A 34 -17.22 -6.92 -1.48
N GLY A 35 -18.25 -6.70 -2.29
CA GLY A 35 -19.31 -5.75 -1.98
C GLY A 35 -20.09 -6.11 -0.71
N ARG A 36 -20.35 -7.40 -0.47
CA ARG A 36 -20.96 -7.90 0.78
C ARG A 36 -20.05 -7.62 1.98
N TYR A 37 -18.77 -7.89 1.85
CA TYR A 37 -17.79 -7.57 2.89
C TYR A 37 -17.79 -6.07 3.23
N LEU A 38 -17.73 -5.18 2.22
CA LEU A 38 -17.77 -3.74 2.43
C LEU A 38 -19.10 -3.26 3.08
N ARG A 39 -20.23 -3.90 2.76
CA ARG A 39 -21.51 -3.62 3.44
C ARG A 39 -21.47 -4.04 4.91
N ARG A 40 -20.97 -5.25 5.19
CA ARG A 40 -20.87 -5.77 6.56
C ARG A 40 -19.96 -4.93 7.44
N THR A 41 -18.89 -4.41 6.91
CA THR A 41 -17.94 -3.51 7.61
C THR A 41 -18.41 -2.06 7.68
N ARG A 42 -19.60 -1.73 7.14
CA ARG A 42 -20.12 -0.36 7.06
C ARG A 42 -19.17 0.63 6.35
N PHE A 43 -18.40 0.13 5.39
CA PHE A 43 -17.38 0.92 4.68
C PHE A 43 -17.90 2.27 4.15
N ASN A 44 -19.10 2.29 3.54
CA ASN A 44 -19.69 3.53 3.01
C ASN A 44 -19.94 4.58 4.10
N ALA A 45 -20.34 4.16 5.30
CA ALA A 45 -20.53 5.06 6.43
C ALA A 45 -19.18 5.64 6.88
N MET A 46 -18.17 4.77 7.02
CA MET A 46 -16.81 5.20 7.38
C MET A 46 -16.26 6.22 6.37
N VAL A 47 -16.40 5.96 5.06
CA VAL A 47 -15.96 6.91 4.02
C VAL A 47 -16.70 8.24 4.15
N ARG A 48 -18.02 8.23 4.30
CA ARG A 48 -18.80 9.47 4.45
C ARG A 48 -18.43 10.25 5.69
N ASP A 49 -18.20 9.58 6.82
CA ASP A 49 -17.83 10.22 8.07
C ASP A 49 -16.45 10.88 7.99
N VAL A 50 -15.47 10.16 7.44
CA VAL A 50 -14.11 10.67 7.27
C VAL A 50 -14.06 11.88 6.33
N PHE A 51 -14.87 11.89 5.28
CA PHE A 51 -14.88 12.98 4.29
C PHE A 51 -16.01 14.02 4.53
N ARG A 52 -16.66 13.98 5.68
CA ARG A 52 -17.70 14.96 6.03
C ARG A 52 -17.15 16.39 6.00
N GLY A 53 -17.89 17.30 5.37
CA GLY A 53 -17.51 18.71 5.26
C GLY A 53 -16.36 18.97 4.26
N THR A 54 -16.02 17.99 3.40
CA THR A 54 -15.07 18.20 2.30
C THR A 54 -15.80 18.45 0.97
N PRO A 55 -15.20 19.15 0.00
CA PRO A 55 -15.80 19.39 -1.32
C PRO A 55 -15.77 18.16 -2.24
N LEU A 56 -15.42 16.98 -1.72
CA LEU A 56 -15.25 15.74 -2.51
C LEU A 56 -16.58 15.04 -2.84
N GLY A 57 -17.72 15.54 -2.36
CA GLY A 57 -19.03 14.94 -2.62
C GLY A 57 -19.38 14.92 -4.11
N GLY A 58 -19.43 16.09 -4.74
CA GLY A 58 -19.80 16.25 -6.13
C GLY A 58 -21.09 15.51 -6.52
N ASP A 59 -21.34 15.35 -7.80
CA ASP A 59 -22.55 14.69 -8.33
C ASP A 59 -22.61 13.18 -8.03
N TYR A 60 -21.46 12.55 -7.83
CA TYR A 60 -21.35 11.09 -7.64
C TYR A 60 -21.31 10.69 -6.17
N GLY A 61 -20.97 11.60 -5.29
CA GLY A 61 -20.74 11.32 -3.86
C GLY A 61 -19.40 10.61 -3.60
N VAL A 62 -18.77 10.97 -2.47
CA VAL A 62 -17.42 10.48 -2.13
C VAL A 62 -17.37 8.96 -1.99
N ALA A 63 -18.36 8.32 -1.37
CA ALA A 63 -18.37 6.88 -1.16
C ALA A 63 -18.44 6.10 -2.49
N ALA A 64 -19.18 6.59 -3.46
CA ALA A 64 -19.27 5.96 -4.78
C ALA A 64 -17.96 6.11 -5.56
N MET A 65 -17.33 7.29 -5.50
CA MET A 65 -16.04 7.53 -6.15
C MET A 65 -14.92 6.68 -5.55
N VAL A 66 -14.87 6.56 -4.21
CA VAL A 66 -13.90 5.67 -3.54
C VAL A 66 -14.15 4.22 -3.94
N ARG A 67 -15.41 3.74 -3.93
CA ARG A 67 -15.74 2.38 -4.35
C ARG A 67 -15.40 2.11 -5.81
N LEU A 68 -15.60 3.08 -6.70
CA LEU A 68 -15.19 2.96 -8.09
C LEU A 68 -13.66 2.77 -8.23
N LEU A 69 -12.87 3.55 -7.49
CA LEU A 69 -11.41 3.39 -7.49
C LEU A 69 -10.99 2.03 -6.92
N VAL A 70 -11.63 1.59 -5.86
CA VAL A 70 -11.41 0.26 -5.27
C VAL A 70 -11.74 -0.82 -6.30
N ALA A 71 -12.92 -0.73 -6.96
CA ALA A 71 -13.29 -1.67 -8.03
C ALA A 71 -12.24 -1.67 -9.14
N LEU A 72 -11.83 -0.49 -9.62
CA LEU A 72 -10.83 -0.37 -10.68
C LEU A 72 -9.52 -1.10 -10.34
N VAL A 73 -9.03 -0.95 -9.10
CA VAL A 73 -7.80 -1.63 -8.64
C VAL A 73 -8.03 -3.14 -8.52
N VAL A 74 -9.13 -3.58 -7.90
CA VAL A 74 -9.44 -4.99 -7.66
C VAL A 74 -9.62 -5.77 -8.97
N VAL A 75 -10.18 -5.15 -10.01
CA VAL A 75 -10.32 -5.79 -11.33
C VAL A 75 -9.05 -5.68 -12.20
N GLY A 76 -7.92 -5.20 -11.63
CA GLY A 76 -6.63 -5.10 -12.32
C GLY A 76 -6.45 -3.83 -13.17
N GLY A 77 -7.29 -2.82 -12.98
CA GLY A 77 -7.14 -1.54 -13.66
C GLY A 77 -5.91 -0.77 -13.17
N ARG A 78 -5.01 -0.44 -14.08
CA ARG A 78 -3.75 0.28 -13.77
C ARG A 78 -3.78 1.76 -14.14
N ARG A 79 -4.79 2.22 -14.83
CA ARG A 79 -4.92 3.60 -15.35
C ARG A 79 -6.36 4.04 -15.26
N LEU A 80 -6.61 5.33 -15.01
CA LEU A 80 -7.96 5.88 -14.94
C LEU A 80 -8.78 5.66 -16.22
N ARG A 81 -8.13 5.66 -17.38
CA ARG A 81 -8.81 5.38 -18.67
C ARG A 81 -9.45 3.99 -18.71
N HIS A 82 -8.99 3.04 -17.89
CA HIS A 82 -9.57 1.71 -17.84
C HIS A 82 -10.99 1.69 -17.26
N VAL A 83 -11.45 2.78 -16.65
CA VAL A 83 -12.87 2.96 -16.26
C VAL A 83 -13.79 2.80 -17.47
N ALA A 84 -13.35 3.21 -18.66
CA ALA A 84 -14.14 3.06 -19.89
C ALA A 84 -14.44 1.59 -20.23
N TYR A 85 -13.51 0.66 -19.94
CA TYR A 85 -13.71 -0.78 -20.17
C TYR A 85 -14.71 -1.42 -19.19
N LEU A 86 -14.98 -0.73 -18.09
CA LEU A 86 -15.90 -1.18 -17.05
C LEU A 86 -17.29 -0.55 -17.18
N ALA A 87 -17.45 0.40 -18.08
CA ALA A 87 -18.65 1.26 -18.16
C ALA A 87 -19.95 0.48 -18.34
N ASP A 88 -19.90 -0.60 -19.09
CA ASP A 88 -21.08 -1.41 -19.43
C ASP A 88 -21.27 -2.62 -18.50
N ASP A 89 -20.32 -2.90 -17.61
CA ASP A 89 -20.45 -3.99 -16.68
C ASP A 89 -21.46 -3.66 -15.56
N PRO A 90 -22.56 -4.41 -15.44
CA PRO A 90 -23.64 -4.13 -14.50
C PRO A 90 -23.21 -4.28 -13.05
N LEU A 91 -22.30 -5.22 -12.76
CA LEU A 91 -21.85 -5.50 -11.40
C LEU A 91 -20.87 -4.42 -10.92
N VAL A 92 -19.99 -3.91 -11.79
CA VAL A 92 -19.10 -2.80 -11.46
C VAL A 92 -19.91 -1.55 -11.12
N ARG A 93 -20.94 -1.22 -11.92
CA ARG A 93 -21.86 -0.10 -11.63
C ARG A 93 -22.56 -0.30 -10.28
N ARG A 94 -23.10 -1.47 -10.03
CA ARG A 94 -23.77 -1.81 -8.76
C ARG A 94 -22.80 -1.79 -7.58
N PHE A 95 -21.60 -2.31 -7.75
CA PHE A 95 -20.55 -2.26 -6.73
C PHE A 95 -20.17 -0.81 -6.39
N ALA A 96 -19.96 0.04 -7.38
CA ALA A 96 -19.70 1.46 -7.16
C ALA A 96 -20.91 2.20 -6.56
N GLY A 97 -22.13 1.69 -6.71
CA GLY A 97 -23.38 2.35 -6.33
C GLY A 97 -23.78 3.47 -7.30
N LEU A 98 -23.47 3.30 -8.59
CA LEU A 98 -23.66 4.28 -9.63
C LEU A 98 -24.53 3.71 -10.77
N ARG A 99 -25.47 4.50 -11.27
CA ARG A 99 -26.26 4.12 -12.46
C ARG A 99 -25.39 4.15 -13.73
N ARG A 100 -24.45 5.07 -13.80
CA ARG A 100 -23.47 5.25 -14.88
C ARG A 100 -22.11 5.58 -14.28
N LEU A 101 -21.05 4.96 -14.79
CA LEU A 101 -19.70 5.30 -14.36
C LEU A 101 -19.27 6.66 -14.90
N PRO A 102 -18.55 7.47 -14.12
CA PRO A 102 -17.96 8.71 -14.58
C PRO A 102 -16.87 8.44 -15.64
N MET A 103 -16.68 9.38 -16.54
CA MET A 103 -15.54 9.33 -17.46
C MET A 103 -14.23 9.45 -16.70
N ALA A 104 -13.14 8.90 -17.25
CA ALA A 104 -11.79 8.99 -16.67
C ALA A 104 -11.37 10.43 -16.35
N ARG A 105 -11.76 11.40 -17.18
CA ARG A 105 -11.52 12.83 -16.95
C ARG A 105 -12.22 13.35 -15.68
N THR A 106 -13.42 12.87 -15.41
CA THR A 106 -14.18 13.24 -14.19
C THR A 106 -13.50 12.66 -12.96
N VAL A 107 -13.07 11.38 -13.01
CA VAL A 107 -12.30 10.75 -11.93
C VAL A 107 -10.99 11.50 -11.69
N SER A 108 -10.27 11.86 -12.75
CA SER A 108 -9.02 12.64 -12.66
C SER A 108 -9.24 13.99 -11.99
N ARG A 109 -10.31 14.72 -12.37
CA ARG A 109 -10.66 16.01 -11.75
C ARG A 109 -10.99 15.84 -10.29
N TRP A 110 -11.72 14.82 -9.93
CA TRP A 110 -12.05 14.49 -8.54
C TRP A 110 -10.81 14.19 -7.71
N LEU A 111 -9.86 13.41 -8.25
CA LEU A 111 -8.57 13.14 -7.57
C LEU A 111 -7.72 14.41 -7.39
N LYS A 112 -7.76 15.34 -8.35
CA LYS A 112 -7.06 16.63 -8.24
C LYS A 112 -7.65 17.56 -7.17
N ALA A 113 -8.87 17.32 -6.72
CA ALA A 113 -9.49 18.08 -5.65
C ALA A 113 -9.02 17.66 -4.24
N PHE A 114 -8.22 16.58 -4.13
CA PHE A 114 -7.64 16.19 -2.86
C PHE A 114 -6.57 17.19 -2.41
N THR A 115 -6.63 17.55 -1.17
CA THR A 115 -5.62 18.35 -0.45
C THR A 115 -4.83 17.45 0.49
N MET A 116 -3.74 17.95 1.08
CA MET A 116 -3.00 17.22 2.11
C MET A 116 -3.89 16.81 3.28
N THR A 117 -4.84 17.67 3.68
CA THR A 117 -5.82 17.35 4.74
C THR A 117 -6.71 16.16 4.36
N THR A 118 -7.25 16.14 3.14
CA THR A 118 -8.13 15.04 2.69
C THR A 118 -7.36 13.75 2.45
N VAL A 119 -6.10 13.81 2.03
CA VAL A 119 -5.19 12.66 1.99
C VAL A 119 -4.94 12.13 3.41
N GLY A 120 -4.70 12.99 4.39
CA GLY A 120 -4.60 12.61 5.80
C GLY A 120 -5.84 11.84 6.28
N ARG A 121 -7.04 12.35 5.99
CA ARG A 121 -8.30 11.67 6.32
C ARG A 121 -8.43 10.28 5.65
N LEU A 122 -7.91 10.11 4.44
CA LEU A 122 -7.87 8.79 3.78
C LEU A 122 -6.95 7.83 4.54
N GLN A 123 -5.84 8.32 5.08
CA GLN A 123 -4.97 7.52 5.94
C GLN A 123 -5.65 7.15 7.26
N ASP A 124 -6.41 8.07 7.86
CA ASP A 124 -7.20 7.80 9.07
C ASP A 124 -8.27 6.72 8.81
N LEU A 125 -8.93 6.77 7.65
CA LEU A 125 -9.84 5.71 7.22
C LEU A 125 -9.13 4.35 7.16
N ASN A 126 -7.97 4.30 6.49
CA ASN A 126 -7.17 3.08 6.40
C ASN A 126 -6.75 2.58 7.78
N ALA A 127 -6.25 3.47 8.65
CA ALA A 127 -5.89 3.15 10.03
C ALA A 127 -7.05 2.56 10.82
N GLY A 128 -8.25 3.14 10.68
CA GLY A 128 -9.46 2.64 11.32
C GLY A 128 -9.89 1.25 10.83
N ILE A 129 -9.66 0.94 9.56
CA ILE A 129 -9.89 -0.41 9.01
C ILE A 129 -8.89 -1.40 9.58
N VAL A 130 -7.59 -1.11 9.48
CA VAL A 130 -6.51 -1.98 9.97
C VAL A 130 -6.61 -2.19 11.47
N GLY A 131 -6.90 -1.14 12.24
CA GLY A 131 -7.08 -1.21 13.69
C GLY A 131 -8.20 -2.16 14.14
N ARG A 132 -9.19 -2.42 13.28
CA ARG A 132 -10.25 -3.43 13.54
C ARG A 132 -9.84 -4.83 13.10
N VAL A 133 -9.06 -4.94 12.03
CA VAL A 133 -8.66 -6.22 11.45
C VAL A 133 -7.58 -6.91 12.30
N LEU A 134 -6.56 -6.19 12.73
CA LEU A 134 -5.43 -6.78 13.46
C LEU A 134 -5.87 -7.48 14.76
N PRO A 135 -6.69 -6.89 15.64
CA PRO A 135 -7.20 -7.58 16.82
C PRO A 135 -8.09 -8.79 16.49
N ALA A 136 -8.88 -8.70 15.41
CA ALA A 136 -9.74 -9.80 14.96
C ALA A 136 -8.96 -11.02 14.47
N LEU A 137 -7.73 -10.82 13.99
CA LEU A 137 -6.81 -11.88 13.61
C LEU A 137 -6.04 -12.49 14.81
N GLY A 138 -6.30 -12.01 16.04
CA GLY A 138 -5.64 -12.51 17.25
C GLY A 138 -4.18 -12.09 17.39
N LEU A 139 -3.70 -11.18 16.58
CA LEU A 139 -2.32 -10.69 16.63
C LEU A 139 -2.10 -9.85 17.89
N ARG A 140 -1.15 -10.29 18.70
CA ARG A 140 -0.75 -9.59 19.93
C ARG A 140 0.58 -8.86 19.77
N THR A 141 1.43 -9.35 18.89
CA THR A 141 2.70 -8.73 18.51
C THR A 141 2.71 -8.59 17.01
N VAL A 142 3.18 -7.46 16.50
CA VAL A 142 3.27 -7.19 15.08
C VAL A 142 4.67 -6.73 14.72
N THR A 143 5.13 -7.16 13.54
CA THR A 143 6.34 -6.65 12.92
C THR A 143 5.95 -5.63 11.86
N ILE A 144 6.52 -4.44 11.93
CA ILE A 144 6.26 -3.36 10.99
C ILE A 144 7.47 -3.20 10.08
N ASP A 145 7.28 -3.49 8.82
CA ASP A 145 8.27 -3.22 7.79
C ASP A 145 8.11 -1.78 7.32
N VAL A 146 9.22 -1.05 7.29
CA VAL A 146 9.27 0.32 6.77
C VAL A 146 10.29 0.38 5.65
N ASP A 147 9.84 0.81 4.48
CA ASP A 147 10.68 0.84 3.28
C ASP A 147 10.28 1.95 2.32
N GLY A 148 11.18 2.32 1.43
CA GLY A 148 10.93 3.22 0.31
C GLY A 148 10.58 2.45 -0.97
N VAL A 149 9.58 2.92 -1.71
CA VAL A 149 9.15 2.30 -2.97
C VAL A 149 9.29 3.29 -4.12
N VAL A 150 9.99 2.89 -5.18
CA VAL A 150 10.11 3.73 -6.37
C VAL A 150 8.85 3.62 -7.24
N VAL A 151 8.25 4.77 -7.52
CA VAL A 151 7.14 4.88 -8.47
C VAL A 151 7.58 5.74 -9.65
N SER A 152 7.96 5.09 -10.74
CA SER A 152 8.34 5.79 -11.98
C SER A 152 7.15 6.56 -12.55
N THR A 153 7.40 7.78 -13.01
CA THR A 153 6.37 8.70 -13.53
C THR A 153 6.67 9.10 -14.97
N GLY A 154 5.74 9.84 -15.59
CA GLY A 154 6.03 10.53 -16.84
C GLY A 154 6.98 11.74 -16.62
N LEU A 155 7.48 12.29 -17.72
CA LEU A 155 8.46 13.39 -17.70
C LEU A 155 7.92 14.70 -17.11
N GLN A 156 6.62 14.93 -17.18
CA GLN A 156 5.97 16.18 -16.78
C GLN A 156 4.98 15.95 -15.62
N VAL A 157 5.42 15.24 -14.59
CA VAL A 157 4.59 15.02 -13.39
C VAL A 157 5.07 15.94 -12.27
N GLU A 158 4.13 16.67 -11.68
CA GLU A 158 4.42 17.62 -10.61
C GLU A 158 5.14 16.95 -9.44
N ARG A 159 6.22 17.58 -8.96
CA ARG A 159 7.05 17.10 -7.84
C ARG A 159 7.68 15.71 -8.03
N ALA A 160 7.65 15.16 -9.23
CA ALA A 160 8.46 14.00 -9.56
C ALA A 160 9.85 14.45 -10.03
N PHE A 161 10.89 13.99 -9.36
CA PHE A 161 12.26 14.34 -9.66
C PHE A 161 13.10 13.10 -9.96
N ARG A 162 14.18 13.32 -10.72
CA ARG A 162 15.20 12.28 -10.93
C ARG A 162 16.03 12.13 -9.66
N GLY A 163 16.35 10.89 -9.26
CA GLY A 163 17.13 10.65 -8.06
C GLY A 163 17.34 9.17 -7.78
N PHE A 164 16.84 8.66 -6.67
CA PHE A 164 17.06 7.31 -6.16
C PHE A 164 16.21 6.23 -6.89
N ASN A 165 16.23 6.23 -8.22
CA ASN A 165 15.61 5.17 -9.00
C ASN A 165 16.70 4.26 -9.56
N PRO A 166 16.96 3.08 -8.95
CA PRO A 166 18.03 2.18 -9.37
C PRO A 166 17.79 1.55 -10.74
N HIS A 167 16.54 1.41 -11.14
CA HIS A 167 16.18 0.77 -12.42
C HIS A 167 16.18 1.75 -13.60
N HIS A 168 15.80 3.02 -13.34
CA HIS A 168 15.64 4.03 -14.38
C HIS A 168 16.16 5.39 -13.91
N ARG A 169 17.46 5.55 -13.75
CA ARG A 169 18.11 6.77 -13.19
C ARG A 169 17.74 8.08 -13.88
N LYS A 170 17.36 8.03 -15.17
CA LYS A 170 16.99 9.22 -15.96
C LYS A 170 15.48 9.53 -15.93
N VAL A 171 14.68 8.68 -15.32
CA VAL A 171 13.21 8.84 -15.27
C VAL A 171 12.82 9.54 -13.97
N PRO A 172 12.04 10.63 -14.02
CA PRO A 172 11.48 11.22 -12.82
C PRO A 172 10.60 10.21 -12.09
N SER A 173 10.66 10.22 -10.78
CA SER A 173 9.91 9.29 -9.94
C SER A 173 9.40 9.98 -8.68
N TYR A 174 8.41 9.38 -8.06
CA TYR A 174 8.15 9.52 -6.63
C TYR A 174 8.91 8.42 -5.88
N TYR A 175 9.16 8.68 -4.61
CA TYR A 175 9.77 7.74 -3.69
C TYR A 175 9.00 7.71 -2.36
N PRO A 176 7.74 7.20 -2.39
CA PRO A 176 6.96 7.08 -1.17
C PRO A 176 7.65 6.17 -0.16
N ILE A 177 7.61 6.58 1.11
CA ILE A 177 7.90 5.71 2.24
C ILE A 177 6.59 5.08 2.71
N LEU A 178 6.60 3.80 2.95
CA LEU A 178 5.45 3.05 3.43
C LEU A 178 5.80 2.20 4.65
N ALA A 179 4.80 1.97 5.47
CA ALA A 179 4.85 1.02 6.57
C ALA A 179 3.73 0.00 6.42
N HIS A 180 4.04 -1.28 6.61
CA HIS A 180 3.05 -2.34 6.59
C HIS A 180 3.30 -3.37 7.68
N VAL A 181 2.27 -4.12 8.05
CA VAL A 181 2.37 -5.25 8.98
C VAL A 181 2.91 -6.45 8.22
N ALA A 182 4.06 -6.97 8.61
CA ALA A 182 4.73 -8.10 7.92
C ALA A 182 3.86 -9.36 7.88
N GLU A 183 3.18 -9.66 8.99
CA GLU A 183 2.36 -10.87 9.15
C GLU A 183 1.12 -10.89 8.25
N THR A 184 0.63 -9.72 7.83
CA THR A 184 -0.67 -9.60 7.14
C THR A 184 -0.64 -8.77 5.89
N THR A 185 0.50 -8.14 5.59
CA THR A 185 0.70 -7.20 4.47
C THR A 185 -0.21 -5.96 4.48
N HIS A 186 -0.94 -5.71 5.58
CA HIS A 186 -1.77 -4.52 5.69
C HIS A 186 -0.91 -3.27 5.75
N ILE A 187 -1.15 -2.34 4.83
CA ILE A 187 -0.49 -1.04 4.83
C ILE A 187 -1.04 -0.21 6.00
N LEU A 188 -0.14 0.29 6.84
CA LEU A 188 -0.48 1.16 7.95
C LEU A 188 -0.47 2.62 7.53
N ARG A 189 0.61 3.05 6.89
CA ARG A 189 0.81 4.44 6.50
C ARG A 189 1.65 4.55 5.25
N VAL A 190 1.36 5.56 4.43
CA VAL A 190 2.14 5.91 3.25
C VAL A 190 2.39 7.42 3.24
N LYS A 191 3.62 7.86 2.96
CA LYS A 191 3.94 9.26 2.75
C LYS A 191 4.65 9.41 1.41
N ASN A 192 4.00 10.07 0.47
CA ASN A 192 4.60 10.32 -0.83
C ASN A 192 5.75 11.33 -0.72
N ARG A 193 6.85 11.05 -1.40
CA ARG A 193 8.05 11.91 -1.47
C ARG A 193 8.53 11.99 -2.90
N SER A 194 9.28 13.03 -3.21
CA SER A 194 9.95 13.16 -4.50
C SER A 194 11.05 12.10 -4.67
N GLY A 195 11.33 11.70 -5.91
CA GLY A 195 12.32 10.67 -6.21
C GLY A 195 13.77 11.00 -5.86
N ASN A 196 14.07 12.27 -5.56
CA ASN A 196 15.38 12.73 -5.12
C ASN A 196 15.54 12.80 -3.58
N VAL A 197 14.58 12.29 -2.82
CA VAL A 197 14.63 12.25 -1.36
C VAL A 197 15.21 10.93 -0.89
N HIS A 198 16.31 10.98 -0.13
CA HIS A 198 16.91 9.80 0.49
C HIS A 198 16.01 9.22 1.60
N ASP A 199 15.99 7.90 1.80
CA ASP A 199 15.13 7.23 2.78
C ASP A 199 15.33 7.73 4.20
N GLY A 200 16.56 7.96 4.61
CA GLY A 200 16.87 8.53 5.91
C GLY A 200 16.28 9.92 6.16
N LYS A 201 15.98 10.70 5.10
CA LYS A 201 15.40 12.03 5.26
C LYS A 201 13.93 11.94 5.63
N ALA A 202 13.54 12.64 6.70
CA ALA A 202 12.18 12.66 7.24
C ALA A 202 11.65 11.27 7.69
N SER A 203 12.51 10.28 7.90
CA SER A 203 12.14 8.97 8.44
C SER A 203 11.63 9.06 9.87
N LEU A 204 12.34 9.77 10.75
CA LEU A 204 11.92 9.93 12.14
C LEU A 204 10.53 10.59 12.31
N PRO A 205 10.20 11.72 11.63
CA PRO A 205 8.84 12.24 11.63
C PRO A 205 7.81 11.23 11.15
N PHE A 206 8.10 10.45 10.10
CA PHE A 206 7.20 9.40 9.62
C PHE A 206 6.97 8.30 10.67
N LEU A 207 8.03 7.84 11.33
CA LEU A 207 7.95 6.85 12.41
C LEU A 207 7.15 7.35 13.61
N ARG A 208 7.29 8.61 13.98
CA ARG A 208 6.50 9.25 15.04
C ARG A 208 5.02 9.28 14.71
N GLU A 209 4.67 9.78 13.52
CA GLU A 209 3.29 9.81 13.03
C GLU A 209 2.68 8.39 12.96
N LEU A 210 3.46 7.41 12.51
CA LEU A 210 3.06 6.00 12.47
C LEU A 210 2.80 5.44 13.86
N TRP A 211 3.69 5.73 14.81
CA TRP A 211 3.54 5.29 16.20
C TRP A 211 2.30 5.87 16.87
N GLU A 212 2.07 7.15 16.73
CA GLU A 212 0.87 7.83 17.25
C GLU A 212 -0.40 7.18 16.67
N GLN A 213 -0.41 6.93 15.37
CA GLN A 213 -1.50 6.22 14.70
C GLN A 213 -1.72 4.81 15.26
N LEU A 214 -0.64 4.03 15.48
CA LEU A 214 -0.73 2.68 16.03
C LEU A 214 -1.31 2.68 17.46
N VAL A 215 -0.78 3.53 18.31
CA VAL A 215 -1.25 3.65 19.70
C VAL A 215 -2.72 4.05 19.75
N ALA A 216 -3.16 4.95 18.86
CA ALA A 216 -4.55 5.40 18.82
C ALA A 216 -5.51 4.35 18.26
N THR A 217 -5.05 3.48 17.35
CA THR A 217 -5.95 2.57 16.60
C THR A 217 -5.90 1.13 17.05
N VAL A 218 -4.78 0.67 17.61
CA VAL A 218 -4.57 -0.74 17.97
C VAL A 218 -4.34 -0.88 19.48
N THR A 219 -5.40 -0.92 20.24
CA THR A 219 -5.38 -0.89 21.71
C THR A 219 -4.94 -2.18 22.39
N ARG A 220 -4.73 -3.28 21.67
CA ARG A 220 -4.47 -4.61 22.26
C ARG A 220 -3.13 -5.24 21.85
N LEU A 221 -2.23 -4.47 21.22
CA LEU A 221 -0.89 -4.97 20.94
C LEU A 221 -0.07 -5.04 22.22
N ARG A 222 0.58 -6.21 22.44
CA ARG A 222 1.54 -6.42 23.53
C ARG A 222 2.96 -6.07 23.12
N GLY A 223 3.25 -6.08 21.82
CA GLY A 223 4.58 -5.80 21.30
C GLY A 223 4.53 -5.30 19.86
N VAL A 224 5.42 -4.37 19.58
CA VAL A 224 5.69 -3.87 18.23
C VAL A 224 7.18 -4.06 17.95
N ARG A 225 7.48 -4.54 16.76
CA ARG A 225 8.86 -4.65 16.26
C ARG A 225 8.94 -3.88 14.95
N PHE A 226 10.05 -3.20 14.71
CA PHE A 226 10.34 -2.55 13.44
C PHE A 226 11.41 -3.31 12.67
N ARG A 227 11.22 -3.44 11.35
CA ARG A 227 12.22 -3.97 10.44
C ARG A 227 12.45 -2.97 9.31
N MET A 228 13.69 -2.56 9.14
CA MET A 228 14.06 -1.48 8.23
C MET A 228 15.40 -1.79 7.53
N ASP A 229 15.62 -1.16 6.39
CA ASP A 229 16.87 -1.27 5.67
C ASP A 229 17.98 -0.36 6.23
N ALA A 230 19.14 -0.36 5.57
CA ALA A 230 20.32 0.39 5.99
C ALA A 230 20.15 1.92 5.93
N ALA A 231 19.22 2.43 5.15
CA ALA A 231 18.98 3.87 5.05
C ALA A 231 18.36 4.46 6.34
N PHE A 232 17.78 3.60 7.17
CA PHE A 232 17.22 3.96 8.48
C PHE A 232 18.22 3.80 9.64
N PHE A 233 19.43 3.31 9.38
CA PHE A 233 20.48 3.19 10.39
C PHE A 233 21.03 4.57 10.72
N ARG A 234 20.36 5.26 11.63
CA ARG A 234 20.63 6.64 12.04
C ARG A 234 20.48 6.78 13.55
N GLU A 235 21.33 7.56 14.14
CA GLU A 235 21.34 7.77 15.59
C GLU A 235 19.99 8.28 16.14
N ASP A 236 19.37 9.25 15.47
CA ASP A 236 18.09 9.82 15.88
C ASP A 236 16.94 8.77 15.85
N VAL A 237 16.97 7.86 14.88
CA VAL A 237 16.02 6.75 14.77
C VAL A 237 16.28 5.71 15.84
N LEU A 238 17.55 5.31 16.04
CA LEU A 238 17.94 4.30 17.03
C LEU A 238 17.61 4.75 18.47
N ARG A 239 17.95 6.01 18.83
CA ARG A 239 17.57 6.60 20.11
C ARG A 239 16.05 6.63 20.32
N TRP A 240 15.32 6.98 19.27
CA TRP A 240 13.88 7.05 19.36
C TRP A 240 13.24 5.67 19.57
N LEU A 241 13.72 4.62 18.88
CA LEU A 241 13.26 3.24 19.04
C LEU A 241 13.61 2.70 20.44
N GLY A 242 14.87 2.89 20.88
CA GLY A 242 15.34 2.47 22.20
C GLY A 242 14.55 3.13 23.33
N GLY A 243 14.27 4.44 23.23
CA GLY A 243 13.49 5.16 24.22
C GLY A 243 12.02 4.72 24.34
N ARG A 244 11.52 3.91 23.39
CA ARG A 244 10.15 3.36 23.41
C ARG A 244 10.09 1.91 23.85
N GLY A 245 11.23 1.26 24.06
CA GLY A 245 11.25 -0.15 24.43
C GLY A 245 10.68 -1.10 23.36
N VAL A 246 10.67 -0.68 22.10
CA VAL A 246 10.22 -1.51 20.98
C VAL A 246 11.38 -2.31 20.41
N GLY A 247 11.12 -3.56 20.00
CA GLY A 247 12.10 -4.35 19.27
C GLY A 247 12.36 -3.77 17.89
N TYR A 248 13.59 -3.89 17.39
CA TYR A 248 13.88 -3.51 16.01
C TYR A 248 15.00 -4.34 15.40
N ALA A 249 14.97 -4.48 14.08
CA ALA A 249 16.03 -5.01 13.25
C ALA A 249 16.29 -4.02 12.10
N ILE A 250 17.50 -3.48 12.04
CA ILE A 250 17.93 -2.53 11.00
C ILE A 250 19.23 -3.05 10.41
N LYS A 251 19.28 -3.11 9.07
CA LYS A 251 20.50 -3.49 8.38
C LYS A 251 21.57 -2.42 8.65
N VAL A 252 22.74 -2.86 9.13
CA VAL A 252 23.88 -1.97 9.35
C VAL A 252 24.67 -1.85 8.05
N PRO A 253 24.93 -0.62 7.56
CA PRO A 253 25.83 -0.41 6.42
C PRO A 253 27.28 -0.76 6.80
N PHE A 254 28.10 -1.13 5.81
CA PHE A 254 29.53 -1.30 6.00
C PHE A 254 30.25 0.06 6.11
N TYR A 255 30.00 0.80 7.18
CA TYR A 255 30.74 2.02 7.46
C TYR A 255 32.18 1.65 7.87
N PHE A 256 33.17 2.43 7.39
CA PHE A 256 34.59 2.18 7.67
C PHE A 256 34.91 2.21 9.18
N TRP A 257 34.22 3.07 9.93
CA TRP A 257 34.41 3.22 11.37
C TRP A 257 33.82 2.06 12.22
N LEU A 258 32.95 1.23 11.64
CA LEU A 258 32.42 0.03 12.28
C LEU A 258 33.31 -1.19 12.09
N ASP A 259 34.21 -1.17 11.11
CA ASP A 259 35.10 -2.25 10.70
C ASP A 259 34.45 -3.65 10.68
N LEU A 260 33.19 -3.72 10.27
CA LEU A 260 32.41 -4.96 10.24
C LEU A 260 33.08 -6.04 9.39
N GLN A 261 33.85 -5.66 8.37
CA GLN A 261 34.57 -6.62 7.54
C GLN A 261 35.70 -7.32 8.31
N ALA A 262 36.43 -6.60 9.18
CA ALA A 262 37.45 -7.21 10.03
C ALA A 262 36.81 -8.17 11.03
N HIS A 263 35.72 -7.78 11.68
CA HIS A 263 34.97 -8.66 12.58
C HIS A 263 34.53 -9.95 11.87
N ILE A 264 33.99 -9.84 10.63
CA ILE A 264 33.58 -11.00 9.84
C ILE A 264 34.79 -11.91 9.52
N ARG A 265 35.92 -11.32 9.11
CA ARG A 265 37.14 -12.08 8.74
C ARG A 265 37.81 -12.77 9.92
N THR A 266 37.74 -12.20 11.10
CA THR A 266 38.36 -12.73 12.30
C THR A 266 37.47 -13.69 13.06
N GLN A 267 36.18 -13.74 12.74
CA GLN A 267 35.22 -14.62 13.42
C GLN A 267 35.51 -16.10 13.14
N ARG A 268 35.75 -16.85 14.19
CA ARG A 268 36.07 -18.29 14.10
C ARG A 268 34.85 -19.19 14.31
N THR A 269 33.87 -18.74 15.06
CA THR A 269 32.71 -19.56 15.43
C THR A 269 31.44 -18.96 14.80
N TRP A 270 30.76 -19.74 14.00
CA TRP A 270 29.55 -19.37 13.30
C TRP A 270 28.41 -20.29 13.73
N ALA A 271 27.30 -19.73 14.13
CA ALA A 271 26.07 -20.47 14.43
C ALA A 271 25.15 -20.54 13.22
N PRO A 272 24.55 -21.68 12.89
CA PRO A 272 23.56 -21.75 11.82
C PRO A 272 22.32 -20.96 12.22
N VAL A 273 21.83 -20.10 11.30
CA VAL A 273 20.65 -19.25 11.51
C VAL A 273 19.50 -19.71 10.60
N ALA A 274 19.83 -20.14 9.39
CA ALA A 274 18.89 -20.68 8.41
C ALA A 274 19.65 -21.63 7.47
N PRO A 275 18.97 -22.38 6.58
CA PRO A 275 19.64 -23.12 5.52
C PRO A 275 20.59 -22.17 4.75
N ASP A 276 21.84 -22.57 4.59
CA ASP A 276 22.90 -21.83 3.91
C ASP A 276 23.26 -20.45 4.49
N VAL A 277 22.78 -20.14 5.72
CA VAL A 277 23.08 -18.89 6.43
C VAL A 277 23.63 -19.17 7.82
N SER A 278 24.83 -18.67 8.07
CA SER A 278 25.44 -18.69 9.42
C SER A 278 25.63 -17.27 9.91
N GLY A 279 25.56 -17.08 11.21
CA GLY A 279 25.69 -15.79 11.86
C GLY A 279 26.46 -15.87 13.18
N PHE A 280 26.85 -14.71 13.68
CA PHE A 280 27.38 -14.54 15.03
C PHE A 280 26.83 -13.27 15.65
N ALA A 281 26.80 -13.20 16.96
CA ALA A 281 26.42 -12.00 17.67
C ALA A 281 27.67 -11.16 17.96
N LEU A 282 27.62 -9.89 17.59
CA LEU A 282 28.59 -8.87 17.95
C LEU A 282 27.89 -7.87 18.88
N CYS A 283 28.32 -7.82 20.13
CA CYS A 283 27.83 -6.84 21.12
C CYS A 283 28.89 -5.77 21.27
N GLU A 284 28.82 -4.71 20.47
CA GLU A 284 29.61 -3.50 20.66
C GLU A 284 28.70 -2.37 21.11
N ALA A 285 29.15 -1.62 22.14
CA ALA A 285 28.57 -0.33 22.43
C ALA A 285 29.00 0.61 21.31
N LEU A 286 28.04 0.92 20.40
CA LEU A 286 28.26 1.97 19.42
C LEU A 286 28.32 3.31 20.16
N THR A 287 29.48 3.66 20.66
CA THR A 287 29.76 5.01 21.13
C THR A 287 30.00 5.88 19.90
N PRO A 288 29.34 7.05 19.78
CA PRO A 288 29.54 7.95 18.66
C PRO A 288 30.96 8.50 18.57
#